data_8c2d3fa736e5e8497544adcf10dc4b18
#
_entry.id   8c2d3fa736e5e8497544adcf10dc4b18
#
_cell.length_a   1.000
_cell.length_b   1.000
_cell.length_c   1.000
_cell.angle_alpha   90.00
_cell.angle_beta   90.00
_cell.angle_gamma   90.00
#
_symmetry.space_group_name_H-M   'P 1'
#
loop_
_entity.id
_entity.type
_entity.pdbx_description
1 polymer ?
#
loop_
_entity_poly.entity_id
_entity_poly.type
_entity_poly.pdbx_seq_one_letter_code
_entity_poly.pdbx_strand_id
1 'polypeptide(L)'
;MTAVEGSGDNIPAASREAPPAYTSLSTFELPKGEDRHYVQQYADMYFLRLVQLKPVVEQVAAEAWENYQVERVLDVRQGELCWVVGTIYMEMPLKPKVLDDISKEHWISAPPPREKYISPDGTHETMIEDESGRLRLTGRCLKDQILVTGAIIAAIGTENSDGVFEVADIIVADLPRQPARWELEDSASAVSGKSKKDTHKPSGNKIALISGLQISGSATDLLQLNLLAETLCGELGGPEVAAKAATISRLIIAGDSLADACPIPSREELAATKRGGSKKYGYDASSYNAAPTDHLDAFLESILPTIPVTLLPGQTDPANVQIPQQPLHPALFPKARTWARSPAKQAEDAGPGTFDPVTNPWEGEVEGWRFLGSGGQPVSDVFKYVESDDRLEMMASMLRWRCNAPTAPDTLWCYPFQDDDPLLITDCPHVYFAGNQPAFGTRIIEGPAGQEVVLIALPRFKETGQVVLVDSETREVEVIEVELVEK
;
A
#
# COMPACT_ATOMS: atom_id res chain seq x y z
N MET A 1 -41.04 -13.31 52.33
CA MET A 1 -39.70 -13.07 51.75
C MET A 1 -39.37 -14.31 50.90
N THR A 2 -39.73 -14.30 49.66
CA THR A 2 -39.41 -15.35 48.70
C THR A 2 -38.24 -14.88 47.86
N ALA A 3 -37.10 -15.55 48.01
CA ALA A 3 -35.91 -15.32 47.21
C ALA A 3 -36.22 -15.67 45.75
N VAL A 4 -36.05 -14.70 44.85
CA VAL A 4 -36.02 -14.93 43.42
C VAL A 4 -34.62 -15.46 43.11
N GLU A 5 -34.52 -16.76 42.88
CA GLU A 5 -33.33 -17.35 42.24
C GLU A 5 -33.25 -16.84 40.79
N GLY A 6 -32.37 -15.91 40.58
CA GLY A 6 -31.96 -15.50 39.24
C GLY A 6 -31.19 -16.67 38.59
N SER A 7 -31.79 -17.31 37.59
CA SER A 7 -31.07 -18.17 36.67
C SER A 7 -30.09 -17.31 35.90
N GLY A 8 -28.86 -17.25 36.38
CA GLY A 8 -27.76 -16.73 35.60
C GLY A 8 -27.53 -17.69 34.43
N ASP A 9 -28.04 -17.35 33.28
CA ASP A 9 -27.64 -18.02 32.04
C ASP A 9 -26.12 -17.90 31.93
N ASN A 10 -25.47 -19.01 32.09
CA ASN A 10 -24.03 -19.14 31.98
C ASN A 10 -23.71 -19.02 30.45
N ILE A 11 -23.70 -17.79 29.93
CA ILE A 11 -23.31 -17.51 28.56
C ILE A 11 -21.85 -17.96 28.50
N PRO A 12 -21.52 -18.97 27.66
CA PRO A 12 -20.14 -19.40 27.52
C PRO A 12 -19.30 -18.19 27.09
N ALA A 13 -18.26 -17.86 27.83
CA ALA A 13 -17.35 -16.82 27.46
C ALA A 13 -16.79 -17.15 26.07
N ALA A 14 -16.98 -16.23 25.11
CA ALA A 14 -16.38 -16.38 23.80
C ALA A 14 -14.86 -16.42 23.97
N SER A 15 -14.23 -17.50 23.56
CA SER A 15 -12.77 -17.64 23.56
C SER A 15 -12.24 -17.42 22.16
N ARG A 16 -11.20 -16.61 22.05
CA ARG A 16 -10.48 -16.40 20.79
C ARG A 16 -9.65 -17.63 20.47
N GLU A 17 -9.66 -18.06 19.23
CA GLU A 17 -8.80 -19.14 18.75
C GLU A 17 -7.32 -18.74 18.77
N ALA A 18 -6.41 -19.68 18.51
CA ALA A 18 -4.99 -19.41 18.45
C ALA A 18 -4.69 -18.34 17.35
N PRO A 19 -3.60 -17.55 17.52
CA PRO A 19 -3.20 -16.61 16.50
C PRO A 19 -3.06 -17.29 15.12
N PRO A 20 -3.40 -16.59 14.02
CA PRO A 20 -3.30 -17.16 12.68
C PRO A 20 -1.85 -17.49 12.33
N ALA A 21 -1.67 -18.45 11.42
CA ALA A 21 -0.38 -18.60 10.75
C ALA A 21 -0.02 -17.30 10.05
N TYR A 22 1.17 -16.80 10.32
CA TYR A 22 1.60 -15.48 9.85
C TYR A 22 3.10 -15.48 9.52
N THR A 23 3.42 -14.99 8.33
CA THR A 23 4.79 -14.77 7.89
C THR A 23 4.87 -13.43 7.17
N SER A 24 5.65 -12.48 7.71
CA SER A 24 6.00 -11.24 7.02
C SER A 24 7.17 -11.50 6.09
N LEU A 25 7.10 -11.01 4.86
CA LEU A 25 8.18 -11.09 3.91
C LEU A 25 9.04 -9.82 3.96
N SER A 26 10.32 -9.97 3.73
CA SER A 26 11.28 -8.86 3.73
C SER A 26 11.43 -8.19 2.36
N THR A 27 10.48 -8.41 1.45
CA THR A 27 10.51 -7.93 0.05
C THR A 27 10.85 -6.45 -0.06
N PHE A 28 10.29 -5.62 0.82
CA PHE A 28 10.44 -4.16 0.80
C PHE A 28 11.42 -3.62 1.84
N GLU A 29 12.20 -4.48 2.50
CA GLU A 29 13.26 -4.00 3.39
C GLU A 29 14.41 -3.40 2.59
N LEU A 30 14.82 -2.19 2.95
CA LEU A 30 15.97 -1.54 2.33
C LEU A 30 17.28 -2.08 2.93
N PRO A 31 18.39 -2.04 2.16
CA PRO A 31 19.72 -2.35 2.67
C PRO A 31 20.04 -1.56 3.95
N LYS A 32 20.81 -2.16 4.86
CA LYS A 32 21.12 -1.57 6.16
C LYS A 32 22.56 -1.02 6.19
N GLY A 33 22.75 0.07 6.91
CA GLY A 33 24.06 0.62 7.18
C GLY A 33 24.79 1.10 5.92
N GLU A 34 26.02 0.61 5.72
CA GLU A 34 26.89 1.01 4.62
C GLU A 34 26.45 0.51 3.25
N ASP A 35 25.57 -0.50 3.20
CA ASP A 35 25.04 -1.04 1.95
C ASP A 35 23.91 -0.16 1.37
N ARG A 36 23.45 0.84 2.12
CA ARG A 36 22.44 1.80 1.66
C ARG A 36 23.11 2.95 0.92
N HIS A 37 22.90 3.02 -0.41
CA HIS A 37 23.48 4.02 -1.28
C HIS A 37 22.42 4.89 -1.96
N TYR A 38 22.75 6.18 -2.21
CA TYR A 38 21.92 7.16 -2.91
C TYR A 38 22.68 7.82 -4.07
N VAL A 39 23.65 7.11 -4.64
CA VAL A 39 24.53 7.62 -5.71
C VAL A 39 23.93 7.34 -7.09
N GLN A 40 22.98 6.42 -7.16
CA GLN A 40 22.34 5.97 -8.39
C GLN A 40 21.45 7.06 -8.99
N GLN A 41 21.30 7.01 -10.31
CA GLN A 41 20.35 7.86 -11.02
C GLN A 41 18.98 7.18 -11.10
N TYR A 42 17.92 7.93 -10.95
CA TYR A 42 16.55 7.41 -11.07
C TYR A 42 16.20 6.89 -12.46
N ALA A 43 16.93 7.33 -13.50
CA ALA A 43 16.79 6.78 -14.85
C ALA A 43 17.08 5.27 -14.93
N ASP A 44 17.99 4.79 -14.08
CA ASP A 44 18.36 3.37 -14.02
C ASP A 44 17.17 2.48 -13.63
N MET A 45 16.27 2.98 -12.80
CA MET A 45 15.06 2.24 -12.40
C MET A 45 14.10 2.00 -13.55
N TYR A 46 13.89 2.99 -14.43
CA TYR A 46 13.05 2.81 -15.61
C TYR A 46 13.64 1.76 -16.55
N PHE A 47 14.96 1.81 -16.72
CA PHE A 47 15.66 0.83 -17.53
C PHE A 47 15.60 -0.57 -16.93
N LEU A 48 15.80 -0.71 -15.64
CA LEU A 48 15.71 -1.98 -14.92
C LEU A 48 14.30 -2.60 -15.06
N ARG A 49 13.26 -1.81 -14.85
CA ARG A 49 11.87 -2.23 -15.04
C ARG A 49 11.60 -2.68 -16.46
N LEU A 50 12.05 -1.89 -17.43
CA LEU A 50 11.88 -2.24 -18.84
C LEU A 50 12.56 -3.56 -19.18
N VAL A 51 13.81 -3.76 -18.76
CA VAL A 51 14.57 -5.02 -18.98
C VAL A 51 13.85 -6.23 -18.36
N GLN A 52 13.25 -6.08 -17.20
CA GLN A 52 12.56 -7.19 -16.52
C GLN A 52 11.17 -7.48 -17.10
N LEU A 53 10.39 -6.46 -17.49
CA LEU A 53 9.00 -6.63 -17.92
C LEU A 53 8.85 -6.73 -19.44
N LYS A 54 9.76 -6.16 -20.25
CA LYS A 54 9.69 -6.20 -21.73
C LYS A 54 9.54 -7.63 -22.26
N PRO A 55 10.34 -8.62 -21.82
CA PRO A 55 10.17 -10.00 -22.32
C PRO A 55 8.79 -10.60 -22.02
N VAL A 56 8.21 -10.25 -20.88
CA VAL A 56 6.89 -10.74 -20.47
C VAL A 56 5.80 -10.12 -21.34
N VAL A 57 5.85 -8.80 -21.55
CA VAL A 57 4.90 -8.08 -22.41
C VAL A 57 5.03 -8.52 -23.85
N GLU A 58 6.26 -8.72 -24.36
CA GLU A 58 6.53 -9.23 -25.70
C GLU A 58 5.93 -10.61 -25.92
N GLN A 59 6.03 -11.51 -24.94
CA GLN A 59 5.42 -12.83 -25.03
C GLN A 59 3.90 -12.73 -25.19
N VAL A 60 3.23 -11.97 -24.34
CA VAL A 60 1.76 -11.79 -24.39
C VAL A 60 1.34 -11.12 -25.70
N ALA A 61 2.08 -10.12 -26.15
CA ALA A 61 1.80 -9.41 -27.40
C ALA A 61 2.01 -10.32 -28.64
N ALA A 62 3.06 -11.14 -28.66
CA ALA A 62 3.33 -12.07 -29.74
C ALA A 62 2.25 -13.17 -29.84
N GLU A 63 1.70 -13.61 -28.73
CA GLU A 63 0.56 -14.55 -28.73
C GLU A 63 -0.72 -13.92 -29.31
N ALA A 64 -0.94 -12.62 -29.05
CA ALA A 64 -2.14 -11.92 -29.52
C ALA A 64 -2.02 -11.41 -30.97
N TRP A 65 -0.85 -10.91 -31.35
CA TRP A 65 -0.64 -10.19 -32.65
C TRP A 65 0.30 -10.90 -33.62
N GLU A 66 0.77 -12.10 -33.32
CA GLU A 66 1.61 -13.06 -34.07
C GLU A 66 2.84 -12.47 -34.78
N ASN A 67 2.67 -11.41 -35.58
CA ASN A 67 3.70 -10.79 -36.41
C ASN A 67 3.80 -9.29 -36.17
N TYR A 68 4.64 -8.59 -36.94
CA TYR A 68 4.78 -7.12 -36.91
C TYR A 68 5.54 -6.53 -35.72
N GLN A 69 6.28 -7.34 -34.95
CA GLN A 69 7.14 -6.83 -33.88
C GLN A 69 8.25 -5.94 -34.44
N VAL A 70 8.48 -4.83 -33.76
CA VAL A 70 9.64 -3.95 -33.97
C VAL A 70 10.46 -3.96 -32.69
N GLU A 71 11.78 -4.13 -32.80
CA GLU A 71 12.66 -4.32 -31.64
C GLU A 71 12.81 -3.04 -30.83
N ARG A 72 12.86 -1.88 -31.49
CA ARG A 72 13.07 -0.57 -30.83
C ARG A 72 12.11 0.48 -31.36
N VAL A 73 11.81 1.46 -30.54
CA VAL A 73 10.94 2.60 -30.88
C VAL A 73 11.43 3.32 -32.16
N LEU A 74 12.76 3.47 -32.33
CA LEU A 74 13.33 4.12 -33.51
C LEU A 74 13.25 3.29 -34.78
N ASP A 75 12.94 2.00 -34.72
CA ASP A 75 12.80 1.14 -35.91
C ASP A 75 11.38 1.17 -36.49
N VAL A 76 10.44 1.88 -35.82
CA VAL A 76 9.09 2.12 -36.35
C VAL A 76 9.17 2.90 -37.66
N ARG A 77 8.41 2.45 -38.67
CA ARG A 77 8.40 3.07 -40.01
C ARG A 77 7.02 3.63 -40.33
N GLN A 78 7.04 4.80 -40.92
CA GLN A 78 5.84 5.49 -41.37
C GLN A 78 4.96 4.63 -42.27
N GLY A 79 3.68 4.50 -41.93
CA GLY A 79 2.67 3.80 -42.73
C GLY A 79 2.72 2.28 -42.64
N GLU A 80 3.67 1.69 -41.92
CA GLU A 80 3.74 0.24 -41.67
C GLU A 80 3.02 -0.11 -40.35
N LEU A 81 2.19 -1.15 -40.40
CA LEU A 81 1.57 -1.70 -39.17
C LEU A 81 2.64 -2.45 -38.38
N CYS A 82 2.85 -2.06 -37.12
CA CYS A 82 3.80 -2.72 -36.27
C CYS A 82 3.37 -2.59 -34.78
N TRP A 83 3.98 -3.39 -33.89
CA TRP A 83 3.87 -3.19 -32.48
C TRP A 83 5.25 -3.09 -31.82
N VAL A 84 5.29 -2.30 -30.78
CA VAL A 84 6.52 -2.00 -30.02
C VAL A 84 6.22 -2.03 -28.53
N VAL A 85 7.22 -2.45 -27.72
CA VAL A 85 7.13 -2.44 -26.26
C VAL A 85 7.99 -1.32 -25.69
N GLY A 86 7.45 -0.59 -24.74
CA GLY A 86 8.18 0.45 -24.03
C GLY A 86 7.46 0.94 -22.80
N THR A 87 8.09 1.90 -22.15
CA THR A 87 7.56 2.58 -20.95
C THR A 87 6.72 3.77 -21.36
N ILE A 88 5.54 3.92 -20.78
CA ILE A 88 4.71 5.11 -20.95
C ILE A 88 5.36 6.29 -20.24
N TYR A 89 5.44 7.40 -20.94
CA TYR A 89 5.76 8.71 -20.40
C TYR A 89 4.65 9.70 -20.73
N MET A 90 4.08 10.35 -19.71
CA MET A 90 3.04 11.35 -19.88
C MET A 90 3.61 12.73 -19.58
N GLU A 91 3.63 13.59 -20.60
CA GLU A 91 3.96 15.00 -20.41
C GLU A 91 2.69 15.78 -20.03
N MET A 92 2.65 16.24 -18.81
CA MET A 92 1.48 16.88 -18.21
C MET A 92 1.86 18.27 -17.68
N PRO A 93 1.23 19.35 -18.19
CA PRO A 93 1.57 20.72 -17.78
C PRO A 93 1.37 21.02 -16.29
N LEU A 94 0.48 20.28 -15.64
CA LEU A 94 0.17 20.47 -14.21
C LEU A 94 1.03 19.62 -13.29
N LYS A 95 1.84 18.72 -13.84
CA LYS A 95 2.78 17.89 -13.06
C LYS A 95 3.87 18.77 -12.43
N PRO A 96 4.26 18.52 -11.17
CA PRO A 96 5.33 19.27 -10.53
C PRO A 96 6.65 19.06 -11.28
N LYS A 97 7.34 20.15 -11.58
CA LYS A 97 8.68 20.11 -12.18
C LYS A 97 9.69 20.33 -11.07
N VAL A 98 10.41 19.30 -10.68
CA VAL A 98 11.42 19.34 -9.59
C VAL A 98 12.43 20.46 -9.77
N LEU A 99 12.88 20.73 -11.01
CA LEU A 99 13.80 21.82 -11.30
C LEU A 99 13.19 23.20 -11.07
N ASP A 100 11.90 23.37 -11.36
CA ASP A 100 11.18 24.61 -11.11
C ASP A 100 10.95 24.83 -9.62
N ASP A 101 10.70 23.77 -8.88
CA ASP A 101 10.51 23.82 -7.42
C ASP A 101 11.82 24.17 -6.71
N ILE A 102 12.94 23.56 -7.08
CA ILE A 102 14.28 23.91 -6.55
C ILE A 102 14.63 25.37 -6.85
N SER A 103 14.28 25.88 -8.03
CA SER A 103 14.58 27.29 -8.41
C SER A 103 13.71 28.30 -7.65
N LYS A 104 12.53 27.90 -7.18
CA LYS A 104 11.55 28.75 -6.47
C LYS A 104 11.70 28.71 -4.94
N GLU A 105 12.54 27.85 -4.40
CA GLU A 105 12.66 27.58 -2.95
C GLU A 105 12.99 28.79 -2.06
N HIS A 106 13.37 29.90 -2.60
CA HIS A 106 13.90 30.98 -1.74
C HIS A 106 12.89 32.05 -1.31
N TRP A 107 11.69 32.17 -1.94
CA TRP A 107 10.90 33.36 -1.73
C TRP A 107 9.38 33.23 -1.68
N ILE A 108 8.80 32.10 -2.07
CA ILE A 108 7.34 31.91 -2.13
C ILE A 108 6.97 30.59 -1.42
N SER A 109 5.93 30.60 -0.59
CA SER A 109 5.38 29.35 -0.04
C SER A 109 5.06 28.37 -1.18
N ALA A 110 5.41 27.10 -0.98
CA ALA A 110 5.08 26.06 -1.94
C ALA A 110 3.60 26.15 -2.35
N PRO A 111 3.28 26.07 -3.64
CA PRO A 111 1.87 26.03 -4.04
C PRO A 111 1.19 24.82 -3.41
N PRO A 112 -0.10 24.92 -3.09
CA PRO A 112 -0.83 23.77 -2.54
C PRO A 112 -0.70 22.58 -3.50
N PRO A 113 -0.56 21.36 -2.99
CA PRO A 113 -0.46 20.16 -3.83
C PRO A 113 -1.72 20.07 -4.71
N ARG A 114 -1.51 19.77 -5.99
CA ARG A 114 -2.61 19.64 -6.95
C ARG A 114 -3.30 18.29 -6.74
N GLU A 115 -4.61 18.31 -6.83
CA GLU A 115 -5.41 17.11 -6.73
C GLU A 115 -5.20 16.17 -7.93
N LYS A 116 -5.11 16.73 -9.14
CA LYS A 116 -4.81 15.98 -10.38
C LYS A 116 -3.78 16.71 -11.23
N TYR A 117 -3.01 15.94 -12.00
CA TYR A 117 -2.05 16.45 -12.99
C TYR A 117 -2.66 16.58 -14.37
N ILE A 118 -3.75 15.87 -14.64
CA ILE A 118 -4.46 15.93 -15.90
C ILE A 118 -5.09 17.33 -16.08
N SER A 119 -4.92 17.90 -17.26
CA SER A 119 -5.49 19.21 -17.57
C SER A 119 -6.90 19.03 -18.13
N PRO A 120 -7.90 19.83 -17.68
CA PRO A 120 -9.24 19.83 -18.26
C PRO A 120 -9.25 20.14 -19.77
N ASP A 121 -8.24 20.86 -20.26
CA ASP A 121 -8.10 21.25 -21.68
C ASP A 121 -7.53 20.12 -22.57
N GLY A 122 -7.21 18.96 -21.99
CA GLY A 122 -6.69 17.81 -22.72
C GLY A 122 -5.30 18.03 -23.35
N THR A 123 -4.50 18.94 -22.79
CA THR A 123 -3.18 19.33 -23.33
C THR A 123 -2.04 18.38 -22.91
N HIS A 124 -2.35 17.23 -22.30
CA HIS A 124 -1.34 16.22 -21.97
C HIS A 124 -0.96 15.39 -23.21
N GLU A 125 0.31 15.03 -23.31
CA GLU A 125 0.84 14.16 -24.36
C GLU A 125 1.26 12.83 -23.76
N THR A 126 0.87 11.73 -24.40
CA THR A 126 1.29 10.37 -24.03
C THR A 126 2.33 9.89 -25.04
N MET A 127 3.44 9.39 -24.52
CA MET A 127 4.54 8.85 -25.32
C MET A 127 4.90 7.45 -24.84
N ILE A 128 5.44 6.64 -25.73
CA ILE A 128 6.13 5.39 -25.38
C ILE A 128 7.63 5.60 -25.59
N GLU A 129 8.43 5.13 -24.65
CA GLU A 129 9.89 5.26 -24.71
C GLU A 129 10.60 3.95 -24.40
N ASP A 130 11.74 3.77 -25.03
CA ASP A 130 12.72 2.74 -24.73
C ASP A 130 14.14 3.33 -24.72
N GLU A 131 15.16 2.50 -24.71
CA GLU A 131 16.57 2.93 -24.79
C GLU A 131 16.94 3.66 -26.07
N SER A 132 16.15 3.52 -27.16
CA SER A 132 16.42 4.12 -28.44
C SER A 132 15.83 5.51 -28.60
N GLY A 133 14.64 5.77 -28.03
CA GLY A 133 13.97 7.06 -28.18
C GLY A 133 12.56 7.11 -27.65
N ARG A 134 11.84 8.13 -28.09
CA ARG A 134 10.43 8.37 -27.72
C ARG A 134 9.55 8.50 -28.96
N LEU A 135 8.34 7.95 -28.88
CA LEU A 135 7.34 8.02 -29.91
C LEU A 135 6.02 8.52 -29.30
N ARG A 136 5.47 9.60 -29.87
CA ARG A 136 4.19 10.16 -29.43
C ARG A 136 3.07 9.23 -29.84
N LEU A 137 2.16 8.95 -28.90
CA LEU A 137 1.00 8.10 -29.12
C LEU A 137 -0.28 8.93 -29.32
N THR A 138 -1.16 8.45 -30.17
CA THR A 138 -2.53 8.95 -30.34
C THR A 138 -3.46 7.76 -30.60
N GLY A 139 -4.77 7.94 -30.42
CA GLY A 139 -5.75 6.89 -30.66
C GLY A 139 -6.87 6.88 -29.62
N ARG A 140 -7.99 6.23 -29.98
CA ARG A 140 -9.13 6.10 -29.06
C ARG A 140 -8.83 5.17 -27.89
N CYS A 141 -8.11 4.08 -28.10
CA CYS A 141 -7.79 3.09 -27.07
C CYS A 141 -7.00 3.70 -25.89
N LEU A 142 -6.24 4.79 -26.11
CA LEU A 142 -5.56 5.50 -25.03
C LEU A 142 -6.52 6.17 -24.02
N LYS A 143 -7.75 6.48 -24.44
CA LYS A 143 -8.77 7.09 -23.59
C LYS A 143 -9.58 6.06 -22.81
N ASP A 144 -9.66 4.85 -23.35
CA ASP A 144 -10.45 3.76 -22.78
C ASP A 144 -9.67 2.95 -21.73
N GLN A 145 -8.36 3.20 -21.61
CA GLN A 145 -7.48 2.51 -20.68
C GLN A 145 -6.81 3.48 -19.71
N ILE A 146 -6.56 3.01 -18.50
CA ILE A 146 -5.74 3.72 -17.53
C ILE A 146 -4.28 3.60 -17.96
N LEU A 147 -3.63 4.73 -18.19
CA LEU A 147 -2.19 4.80 -18.45
C LEU A 147 -1.56 5.85 -17.53
N VAL A 148 -0.36 5.56 -17.05
CA VAL A 148 0.45 6.47 -16.23
C VAL A 148 1.91 6.39 -16.63
N THR A 149 2.69 7.41 -16.33
CA THR A 149 4.14 7.36 -16.46
C THR A 149 4.71 6.16 -15.69
N GLY A 150 5.56 5.38 -16.36
CA GLY A 150 6.21 4.20 -15.77
C GLY A 150 5.49 2.87 -16.05
N ALA A 151 4.27 2.87 -16.56
CA ALA A 151 3.62 1.65 -17.02
C ALA A 151 4.32 1.11 -18.29
N ILE A 152 4.60 -0.19 -18.34
CA ILE A 152 5.22 -0.85 -19.49
C ILE A 152 4.14 -1.58 -20.27
N ILE A 153 4.04 -1.25 -21.56
CA ILE A 153 3.01 -1.76 -22.46
C ILE A 153 3.58 -2.18 -23.81
N ALA A 154 2.84 -3.01 -24.52
CA ALA A 154 2.95 -3.16 -25.96
C ALA A 154 1.86 -2.35 -26.65
N ALA A 155 2.18 -1.62 -27.69
CA ALA A 155 1.23 -0.86 -28.51
C ALA A 155 1.34 -1.28 -29.96
N ILE A 156 0.21 -1.66 -30.61
CA ILE A 156 0.12 -1.94 -32.04
C ILE A 156 -0.54 -0.77 -32.76
N GLY A 157 0.02 -0.37 -33.90
CA GLY A 157 -0.51 0.76 -34.67
C GLY A 157 0.35 1.09 -35.85
N THR A 158 0.18 2.30 -36.38
CA THR A 158 0.92 2.84 -37.52
C THR A 158 1.40 4.25 -37.23
N GLU A 159 2.64 4.57 -37.61
CA GLU A 159 3.13 5.94 -37.59
C GLU A 159 2.54 6.73 -38.76
N ASN A 160 1.97 7.88 -38.47
CA ASN A 160 1.42 8.78 -39.52
C ASN A 160 2.49 9.72 -40.08
N SER A 161 2.08 10.57 -41.05
CA SER A 161 2.98 11.54 -41.72
C SER A 161 3.58 12.59 -40.77
N ASP A 162 3.00 12.80 -39.59
CA ASP A 162 3.43 13.80 -38.61
C ASP A 162 4.39 13.21 -37.56
N GLY A 163 4.79 11.93 -37.74
CA GLY A 163 5.66 11.23 -36.76
C GLY A 163 4.93 10.86 -35.44
N VAL A 164 3.61 10.69 -35.52
CA VAL A 164 2.79 10.29 -34.39
C VAL A 164 2.26 8.87 -34.60
N PHE A 165 2.38 8.01 -33.63
CA PHE A 165 1.93 6.62 -33.71
C PHE A 165 0.45 6.52 -33.31
N GLU A 166 -0.37 6.15 -34.29
CA GLU A 166 -1.79 5.92 -34.10
C GLU A 166 -2.02 4.51 -33.61
N VAL A 167 -2.32 4.42 -32.32
CA VAL A 167 -2.47 3.16 -31.59
C VAL A 167 -3.84 2.56 -31.86
N ALA A 168 -3.85 1.31 -32.33
CA ALA A 168 -5.04 0.52 -32.57
C ALA A 168 -5.43 -0.30 -31.33
N ASP A 169 -4.45 -0.88 -30.63
CA ASP A 169 -4.67 -1.70 -29.45
C ASP A 169 -3.44 -1.68 -28.51
N ILE A 170 -3.64 -2.04 -27.25
CA ILE A 170 -2.62 -2.05 -26.19
C ILE A 170 -2.68 -3.35 -25.41
N ILE A 171 -1.51 -3.93 -25.13
CA ILE A 171 -1.36 -5.11 -24.29
C ILE A 171 -0.42 -4.79 -23.13
N VAL A 172 -0.70 -5.37 -21.96
CA VAL A 172 0.10 -5.28 -20.74
C VAL A 172 0.57 -6.67 -20.28
N ALA A 173 1.47 -6.72 -19.33
CA ALA A 173 2.01 -7.99 -18.81
C ALA A 173 0.96 -8.93 -18.21
N ASP A 174 -0.17 -8.37 -17.75
CA ASP A 174 -1.23 -9.04 -17.00
C ASP A 174 -0.73 -9.71 -15.70
N LEU A 175 -1.61 -10.37 -14.94
CA LEU A 175 -1.29 -10.91 -13.63
C LEU A 175 -0.16 -11.95 -13.69
N PRO A 176 0.82 -11.89 -12.77
CA PRO A 176 1.85 -12.93 -12.70
C PRO A 176 1.28 -14.24 -12.14
N ARG A 177 2.14 -15.26 -12.04
CA ARG A 177 1.80 -16.53 -11.40
C ARG A 177 1.27 -16.26 -9.98
N GLN A 178 0.16 -16.90 -9.62
CA GLN A 178 -0.36 -16.87 -8.25
C GLN A 178 0.17 -18.09 -7.48
N PRO A 179 0.82 -17.88 -6.31
CA PRO A 179 1.23 -18.98 -5.45
C PRO A 179 0.04 -19.81 -4.98
N ALA A 180 0.25 -21.08 -4.68
CA ALA A 180 -0.79 -21.86 -4.03
C ALA A 180 -0.98 -21.42 -2.57
N ARG A 181 -2.18 -21.61 -2.02
CA ARG A 181 -2.41 -21.41 -0.58
C ARG A 181 -1.44 -22.30 0.22
N TRP A 182 -0.78 -21.77 1.25
CA TRP A 182 0.22 -22.45 2.08
C TRP A 182 1.56 -22.79 1.38
N GLU A 183 1.84 -22.24 0.22
CA GLU A 183 3.05 -22.56 -0.56
C GLU A 183 4.35 -22.27 0.21
N LEU A 184 4.42 -21.20 0.99
CA LEU A 184 5.61 -20.85 1.78
C LEU A 184 5.85 -21.88 2.90
N GLU A 185 4.79 -22.28 3.61
CA GLU A 185 4.88 -23.24 4.70
C GLU A 185 5.23 -24.64 4.18
N ASP A 186 4.61 -25.03 3.06
CA ASP A 186 4.92 -26.29 2.37
C ASP A 186 6.38 -26.36 1.92
N SER A 187 6.90 -25.27 1.37
CA SER A 187 8.29 -25.15 0.93
C SER A 187 9.26 -25.24 2.11
N ALA A 188 8.99 -24.54 3.21
CA ALA A 188 9.79 -24.62 4.43
C ALA A 188 9.77 -26.01 5.06
N SER A 189 8.61 -26.69 5.05
CA SER A 189 8.45 -28.05 5.54
C SER A 189 9.22 -29.06 4.71
N ALA A 190 9.24 -28.91 3.38
CA ALA A 190 9.99 -29.76 2.47
C ALA A 190 11.50 -29.66 2.71
N VAL A 191 12.02 -28.46 2.94
CA VAL A 191 13.46 -28.23 3.26
C VAL A 191 13.83 -28.83 4.62
N SER A 192 12.93 -28.73 5.62
CA SER A 192 13.21 -29.25 6.97
C SER A 192 13.00 -30.76 7.13
N GLY A 193 12.54 -31.47 6.09
CA GLY A 193 12.29 -32.93 6.11
C GLY A 193 11.13 -33.33 7.05
N LYS A 194 10.32 -32.40 7.51
CA LYS A 194 9.12 -32.66 8.31
C LYS A 194 7.99 -33.17 7.41
N SER A 195 7.40 -34.31 7.78
CA SER A 195 6.27 -34.88 7.04
C SER A 195 5.07 -33.91 7.07
N LYS A 196 4.45 -33.68 5.89
CA LYS A 196 3.17 -32.98 5.81
C LYS A 196 2.17 -33.68 6.71
N LYS A 197 1.72 -33.01 7.76
CA LYS A 197 0.46 -33.36 8.42
C LYS A 197 -0.61 -32.48 7.78
N ASP A 198 -1.68 -33.09 7.30
CA ASP A 198 -2.94 -32.43 6.91
C ASP A 198 -3.57 -31.76 8.13
N THR A 199 -3.04 -30.60 8.52
CA THR A 199 -3.40 -29.95 9.79
C THR A 199 -4.09 -28.60 9.63
N HIS A 200 -4.28 -28.11 8.40
CA HIS A 200 -4.99 -26.85 8.18
C HIS A 200 -6.50 -27.07 8.29
N LYS A 201 -7.03 -26.93 9.51
CA LYS A 201 -8.47 -26.93 9.74
C LYS A 201 -9.01 -25.55 9.41
N PRO A 202 -10.17 -25.45 8.72
CA PRO A 202 -10.89 -24.19 8.58
C PRO A 202 -11.07 -23.56 9.96
N SER A 203 -10.55 -22.34 10.14
CA SER A 203 -10.57 -21.65 11.44
C SER A 203 -11.79 -20.77 11.62
N GLY A 204 -12.45 -20.35 10.51
CA GLY A 204 -13.50 -19.33 10.55
C GLY A 204 -13.02 -17.99 11.07
N ASN A 205 -11.71 -17.77 11.06
CA ASN A 205 -11.08 -16.54 11.53
C ASN A 205 -11.29 -15.39 10.53
N LYS A 206 -11.24 -14.17 11.03
CA LYS A 206 -11.28 -12.94 10.23
C LYS A 206 -10.05 -12.09 10.47
N ILE A 207 -9.57 -11.47 9.41
CA ILE A 207 -8.46 -10.52 9.43
C ILE A 207 -9.06 -9.13 9.34
N ALA A 208 -8.84 -8.31 10.36
CA ALA A 208 -9.30 -6.92 10.39
C ALA A 208 -8.29 -6.01 9.71
N LEU A 209 -8.78 -5.15 8.80
CA LEU A 209 -8.01 -4.14 8.10
C LEU A 209 -8.56 -2.76 8.45
N ILE A 210 -7.70 -1.83 8.82
CA ILE A 210 -8.03 -0.41 9.04
C ILE A 210 -6.94 0.48 8.47
N SER A 211 -7.27 1.73 8.18
CA SER A 211 -6.27 2.75 7.79
C SER A 211 -6.69 4.13 8.26
N GLY A 212 -5.74 5.06 8.36
CA GLY A 212 -6.06 6.45 8.63
C GLY A 212 -6.69 6.69 10.00
N LEU A 213 -6.08 6.18 11.06
CA LEU A 213 -6.47 6.52 12.44
C LEU A 213 -6.28 8.00 12.74
N GLN A 214 -5.26 8.62 12.13
CA GLN A 214 -4.93 10.05 12.18
C GLN A 214 -5.03 10.63 13.59
N ILE A 215 -4.34 9.99 14.53
CA ILE A 215 -4.34 10.35 15.95
C ILE A 215 -3.61 11.69 16.13
N SER A 216 -4.33 12.73 16.51
CA SER A 216 -3.79 14.07 16.76
C SER A 216 -3.43 14.33 18.23
N GLY A 217 -3.77 13.40 19.12
CA GLY A 217 -3.61 13.54 20.56
C GLY A 217 -4.77 14.27 21.24
N SER A 218 -5.89 14.47 20.56
CA SER A 218 -7.10 15.06 21.11
C SER A 218 -7.88 14.08 21.99
N ALA A 219 -8.76 14.61 22.85
CA ALA A 219 -9.64 13.76 23.67
C ALA A 219 -10.67 12.99 22.83
N THR A 220 -11.06 13.52 21.68
CA THR A 220 -11.98 12.84 20.75
C THR A 220 -11.32 11.62 20.14
N ASP A 221 -10.04 11.72 19.77
CA ASP A 221 -9.28 10.57 19.24
C ASP A 221 -9.23 9.44 20.26
N LEU A 222 -8.96 9.78 21.53
CA LEU A 222 -8.88 8.80 22.61
C LEU A 222 -10.20 8.05 22.77
N LEU A 223 -11.34 8.75 22.65
CA LEU A 223 -12.65 8.11 22.73
C LEU A 223 -12.90 7.16 21.56
N GLN A 224 -12.57 7.57 20.34
CA GLN A 224 -12.70 6.72 19.15
C GLN A 224 -11.81 5.47 19.24
N LEU A 225 -10.56 5.63 19.71
CA LEU A 225 -9.62 4.51 19.90
C LEU A 225 -10.11 3.54 20.98
N ASN A 226 -10.66 4.04 22.09
CA ASN A 226 -11.22 3.17 23.13
C ASN A 226 -12.42 2.37 22.60
N LEU A 227 -13.34 3.02 21.88
CA LEU A 227 -14.47 2.33 21.24
C LEU A 227 -14.01 1.29 20.24
N LEU A 228 -13.00 1.60 19.44
CA LEU A 228 -12.41 0.65 18.51
C LEU A 228 -11.81 -0.55 19.26
N ALA A 229 -11.03 -0.30 20.32
CA ALA A 229 -10.41 -1.36 21.12
C ALA A 229 -11.49 -2.25 21.78
N GLU A 230 -12.50 -1.66 22.41
CA GLU A 230 -13.61 -2.39 23.05
C GLU A 230 -14.43 -3.19 22.03
N THR A 231 -14.62 -2.65 20.80
CA THR A 231 -15.30 -3.37 19.70
C THR A 231 -14.47 -4.57 19.24
N LEU A 232 -13.18 -4.38 18.99
CA LEU A 232 -12.27 -5.43 18.54
C LEU A 232 -12.06 -6.52 19.61
N CYS A 233 -12.04 -6.14 20.89
CA CYS A 233 -11.94 -7.06 22.00
C CYS A 233 -13.27 -7.76 22.34
N GLY A 234 -14.40 -7.28 21.78
CA GLY A 234 -15.72 -7.83 22.05
C GLY A 234 -16.30 -7.42 23.40
N GLU A 235 -15.85 -6.32 23.98
CA GLU A 235 -16.33 -5.78 25.25
C GLU A 235 -17.57 -4.90 25.07
N LEU A 236 -17.74 -4.31 23.87
CA LEU A 236 -18.93 -3.56 23.49
C LEU A 236 -19.99 -4.47 22.85
N GLY A 237 -21.21 -4.29 23.29
CA GLY A 237 -22.36 -4.98 22.72
C GLY A 237 -22.76 -6.28 23.44
N GLY A 238 -23.67 -7.01 22.83
CA GLY A 238 -24.17 -8.28 23.39
C GLY A 238 -23.31 -9.50 23.02
N PRO A 239 -23.71 -10.69 23.46
CA PRO A 239 -22.96 -11.93 23.24
C PRO A 239 -22.73 -12.25 21.73
N GLU A 240 -23.60 -11.80 20.84
CA GLU A 240 -23.43 -11.97 19.40
C GLU A 240 -22.27 -11.13 18.86
N VAL A 241 -22.10 -9.88 19.35
CA VAL A 241 -20.99 -9.01 18.96
C VAL A 241 -19.67 -9.55 19.52
N ALA A 242 -19.68 -10.01 20.78
CA ALA A 242 -18.52 -10.65 21.40
C ALA A 242 -18.10 -11.93 20.62
N ALA A 243 -19.06 -12.73 20.17
CA ALA A 243 -18.77 -13.91 19.35
C ALA A 243 -18.14 -13.53 18.01
N LYS A 244 -18.65 -12.49 17.34
CA LYS A 244 -18.04 -11.97 16.10
C LYS A 244 -16.62 -11.43 16.34
N ALA A 245 -16.44 -10.61 17.38
CA ALA A 245 -15.14 -10.10 17.74
C ALA A 245 -14.12 -11.20 18.06
N ALA A 246 -14.56 -12.30 18.65
CA ALA A 246 -13.71 -13.46 18.96
C ALA A 246 -13.14 -14.14 17.69
N THR A 247 -13.76 -13.96 16.54
CA THR A 247 -13.23 -14.49 15.26
C THR A 247 -12.10 -13.66 14.68
N ILE A 248 -11.89 -12.40 15.14
CA ILE A 248 -10.82 -11.55 14.63
C ILE A 248 -9.47 -12.08 15.12
N SER A 249 -8.67 -12.62 14.22
CA SER A 249 -7.41 -13.29 14.53
C SER A 249 -6.19 -12.37 14.40
N ARG A 250 -6.29 -11.30 13.61
CA ARG A 250 -5.22 -10.31 13.39
C ARG A 250 -5.80 -8.97 12.98
N LEU A 251 -5.14 -7.89 13.39
CA LEU A 251 -5.40 -6.53 12.93
C LEU A 251 -4.22 -6.05 12.07
N ILE A 252 -4.52 -5.51 10.87
CA ILE A 252 -3.55 -4.84 10.01
C ILE A 252 -3.93 -3.36 9.93
N ILE A 253 -3.02 -2.48 10.33
CA ILE A 253 -3.17 -1.03 10.28
C ILE A 253 -2.37 -0.52 9.07
N ALA A 254 -3.08 -0.04 8.06
CA ALA A 254 -2.54 0.28 6.74
C ALA A 254 -2.24 1.77 6.59
N GLY A 255 -1.31 2.30 7.39
CA GLY A 255 -0.78 3.65 7.27
C GLY A 255 -1.64 4.77 7.87
N ASP A 256 -1.01 5.94 7.99
CA ASP A 256 -1.59 7.17 8.55
C ASP A 256 -2.18 6.96 9.96
N SER A 257 -1.44 6.27 10.81
CA SER A 257 -1.83 6.04 12.21
C SER A 257 -1.80 7.34 13.01
N LEU A 258 -0.82 8.20 12.75
CA LEU A 258 -0.69 9.51 13.37
C LEU A 258 -1.17 10.60 12.41
N ALA A 259 -1.81 11.63 12.94
CA ALA A 259 -2.10 12.84 12.19
C ALA A 259 -0.77 13.53 11.82
N ASP A 260 -0.79 14.37 10.79
CA ASP A 260 0.35 15.18 10.41
C ASP A 260 0.79 16.02 11.62
N ALA A 261 1.80 15.53 12.33
CA ALA A 261 2.10 15.94 13.70
C ALA A 261 2.86 17.26 13.78
N CYS A 262 3.27 17.80 12.64
CA CYS A 262 3.93 19.10 12.60
C CYS A 262 3.61 19.82 11.31
N PRO A 263 2.63 20.70 11.30
CA PRO A 263 2.85 21.89 10.52
C PRO A 263 4.17 22.48 11.06
N ILE A 264 5.18 22.58 10.20
CA ILE A 264 6.33 23.48 10.48
C ILE A 264 5.69 24.77 10.98
N PRO A 265 5.91 25.16 12.26
CA PRO A 265 5.15 26.26 12.84
C PRO A 265 5.28 27.48 11.91
N SER A 266 4.18 28.10 11.61
CA SER A 266 4.15 29.23 10.69
C SER A 266 5.14 30.28 11.15
N ARG A 267 5.68 31.04 10.23
CA ARG A 267 6.65 32.11 10.57
C ARG A 267 6.09 33.08 11.62
N GLU A 268 4.79 33.21 11.73
CA GLU A 268 4.08 34.02 12.72
C GLU A 268 4.06 33.35 14.10
N GLU A 269 3.86 32.05 14.19
CA GLU A 269 3.95 31.27 15.43
C GLU A 269 5.37 31.24 15.96
N LEU A 270 6.36 31.05 15.07
CA LEU A 270 7.79 31.17 15.42
C LEU A 270 8.16 32.58 15.89
N ALA A 271 7.54 33.63 15.33
CA ALA A 271 7.75 35.01 15.75
C ALA A 271 7.06 35.32 17.08
N ALA A 272 5.90 34.73 17.35
CA ALA A 272 5.20 34.84 18.64
C ALA A 272 5.97 34.13 19.76
N THR A 273 6.52 32.95 19.49
CA THR A 273 7.33 32.17 20.45
C THR A 273 8.67 32.85 20.75
N LYS A 274 9.26 33.56 19.78
CA LYS A 274 10.50 34.33 19.99
C LYS A 274 10.37 35.54 20.92
N ARG A 275 9.17 36.02 21.22
CA ARG A 275 8.94 37.11 22.18
C ARG A 275 9.07 36.67 23.64
N GLY A 276 9.13 35.39 23.93
CA GLY A 276 9.10 34.81 25.27
C GLY A 276 10.43 34.37 25.89
N GLY A 277 11.57 34.50 25.21
CA GLY A 277 12.86 34.12 25.83
C GLY A 277 13.96 33.73 24.84
N SER A 278 15.12 34.37 25.00
CA SER A 278 16.32 34.12 24.23
C SER A 278 16.88 32.72 24.48
N LYS A 279 16.59 31.75 23.65
CA LYS A 279 17.39 30.52 23.52
C LYS A 279 18.21 30.58 22.24
N LYS A 280 19.52 30.61 22.39
CA LYS A 280 20.49 31.02 21.39
C LYS A 280 20.83 29.95 20.33
N TYR A 281 20.52 28.69 20.55
CA TYR A 281 20.78 27.56 19.62
C TYR A 281 19.90 26.36 19.98
N GLY A 282 19.19 25.82 19.01
CA GLY A 282 18.63 24.49 19.06
C GLY A 282 17.13 24.43 18.76
N TYR A 283 16.72 23.36 18.08
CA TYR A 283 15.35 22.88 17.99
C TYR A 283 14.75 22.82 19.41
N ASP A 284 13.64 23.50 19.64
CA ASP A 284 12.96 23.46 20.94
C ASP A 284 12.18 22.15 21.06
N ALA A 285 12.82 21.15 21.66
CA ALA A 285 12.19 19.86 21.94
C ALA A 285 10.92 19.98 22.84
N SER A 286 10.73 21.14 23.52
CA SER A 286 9.53 21.39 24.32
C SER A 286 8.28 21.68 23.47
N SER A 287 8.42 21.90 22.17
CA SER A 287 7.31 22.05 21.22
C SER A 287 6.82 20.73 20.65
N TYR A 288 7.52 19.61 20.90
CA TYR A 288 7.08 18.29 20.47
C TYR A 288 5.92 17.79 21.32
N ASN A 289 4.80 17.54 20.67
CA ASN A 289 3.64 16.93 21.31
C ASN A 289 3.74 15.40 21.23
N ALA A 290 4.02 14.73 22.35
CA ALA A 290 4.10 13.27 22.42
C ALA A 290 2.72 12.59 22.48
N ALA A 291 1.65 13.33 22.74
CA ALA A 291 0.33 12.75 22.96
C ALA A 291 -0.19 11.85 21.82
N PRO A 292 -0.01 12.17 20.53
CA PRO A 292 -0.42 11.27 19.45
C PRO A 292 0.23 9.90 19.55
N THR A 293 1.55 9.87 19.75
CA THR A 293 2.32 8.63 19.86
C THR A 293 1.98 7.85 21.11
N ASP A 294 1.80 8.55 22.26
CA ASP A 294 1.41 7.95 23.52
C ASP A 294 0.00 7.33 23.44
N HIS A 295 -0.93 7.97 22.72
CA HIS A 295 -2.28 7.43 22.49
C HIS A 295 -2.24 6.18 21.61
N LEU A 296 -1.42 6.20 20.54
CA LEU A 296 -1.25 5.02 19.68
C LEU A 296 -0.63 3.86 20.46
N ASP A 297 0.43 4.11 21.24
CA ASP A 297 1.09 3.08 22.06
C ASP A 297 0.14 2.49 23.13
N ALA A 298 -0.69 3.34 23.76
CA ALA A 298 -1.71 2.90 24.71
C ALA A 298 -2.81 2.06 24.04
N PHE A 299 -3.27 2.46 22.85
CA PHE A 299 -4.22 1.68 22.06
C PHE A 299 -3.65 0.30 21.72
N LEU A 300 -2.43 0.25 21.21
CA LEU A 300 -1.75 -1.01 20.87
C LEU A 300 -1.58 -1.89 22.13
N GLU A 301 -1.17 -1.32 23.27
CA GLU A 301 -1.05 -2.04 24.54
C GLU A 301 -2.39 -2.69 24.94
N SER A 302 -3.52 -2.04 24.69
CA SER A 302 -4.85 -2.56 25.08
C SER A 302 -5.29 -3.77 24.25
N ILE A 303 -4.91 -3.85 22.96
CA ILE A 303 -5.38 -4.91 22.06
C ILE A 303 -4.37 -6.06 21.90
N LEU A 304 -3.07 -5.81 22.02
CA LEU A 304 -2.00 -6.79 21.78
C LEU A 304 -2.06 -8.06 22.65
N PRO A 305 -2.59 -8.02 23.90
CA PRO A 305 -2.80 -9.25 24.67
C PRO A 305 -3.76 -10.24 24.01
N THR A 306 -4.64 -9.75 23.14
CA THR A 306 -5.73 -10.55 22.53
C THR A 306 -5.62 -10.68 21.02
N ILE A 307 -5.14 -9.64 20.32
CA ILE A 307 -5.10 -9.59 18.86
C ILE A 307 -3.68 -9.21 18.41
N PRO A 308 -3.00 -10.05 17.63
CA PRO A 308 -1.77 -9.66 16.95
C PRO A 308 -1.99 -8.49 16.00
N VAL A 309 -1.03 -7.55 15.94
CA VAL A 309 -1.11 -6.35 15.12
C VAL A 309 0.06 -6.28 14.15
N THR A 310 -0.25 -6.03 12.88
CA THR A 310 0.71 -5.62 11.84
C THR A 310 0.51 -4.13 11.57
N LEU A 311 1.58 -3.33 11.66
CA LEU A 311 1.52 -1.88 11.55
C LEU A 311 2.37 -1.39 10.38
N LEU A 312 1.73 -0.88 9.32
CA LEU A 312 2.38 -0.21 8.20
C LEU A 312 2.48 1.29 8.47
N PRO A 313 3.58 1.96 8.12
CA PRO A 313 3.61 3.41 8.07
C PRO A 313 2.80 3.98 6.90
N GLY A 314 2.37 5.22 7.00
CA GLY A 314 1.69 5.96 5.94
C GLY A 314 2.35 7.32 5.65
N GLN A 315 1.65 8.17 4.93
CA GLN A 315 2.18 9.47 4.50
C GLN A 315 2.42 10.42 5.68
N THR A 316 1.57 10.39 6.69
CA THR A 316 1.61 11.28 7.85
C THR A 316 2.41 10.71 9.03
N ASP A 317 2.76 9.43 8.97
CA ASP A 317 3.53 8.77 10.01
C ASP A 317 5.02 9.18 9.98
N PRO A 318 5.72 9.16 11.13
CA PRO A 318 7.14 9.54 11.23
C PRO A 318 8.07 8.44 10.68
N ALA A 319 7.90 8.11 9.41
CA ALA A 319 8.73 7.22 8.62
C ALA A 319 9.52 8.00 7.56
N ASN A 320 10.39 7.31 6.80
CA ASN A 320 10.99 7.93 5.63
C ASN A 320 9.93 8.23 4.56
N VAL A 321 10.09 9.34 3.86
CA VAL A 321 9.13 9.79 2.82
C VAL A 321 9.18 8.91 1.57
N GLN A 322 10.34 8.37 1.25
CA GLN A 322 10.58 7.54 0.07
C GLN A 322 9.93 6.15 0.22
N ILE A 323 9.33 5.66 -0.87
CA ILE A 323 8.85 4.28 -0.97
C ILE A 323 10.03 3.34 -1.34
N PRO A 324 10.18 2.18 -0.71
CA PRO A 324 9.41 1.65 0.42
C PRO A 324 9.69 2.42 1.72
N GLN A 325 8.62 2.78 2.42
CA GLN A 325 8.78 3.28 3.78
C GLN A 325 9.21 2.14 4.70
N GLN A 326 10.15 2.43 5.58
CA GLN A 326 10.65 1.44 6.53
C GLN A 326 9.80 1.42 7.79
N PRO A 327 9.82 0.33 8.56
CA PRO A 327 9.01 0.20 9.78
C PRO A 327 9.18 1.37 10.73
N LEU A 328 8.11 1.75 11.40
CA LEU A 328 8.16 2.76 12.45
C LEU A 328 9.14 2.34 13.56
N HIS A 329 9.94 3.30 14.02
CA HIS A 329 11.00 2.98 14.96
C HIS A 329 10.46 2.48 16.31
N PRO A 330 10.96 1.37 16.88
CA PRO A 330 10.45 0.78 18.12
C PRO A 330 10.48 1.72 19.36
N ALA A 331 11.30 2.77 19.31
CA ALA A 331 11.36 3.77 20.38
C ALA A 331 10.06 4.59 20.51
N LEU A 332 9.24 4.63 19.45
CA LEU A 332 7.92 5.27 19.47
C LEU A 332 6.91 4.48 20.32
N PHE A 333 7.18 3.21 20.58
CA PHE A 333 6.27 2.26 21.20
C PHE A 333 6.87 1.65 22.48
N PRO A 334 7.08 2.41 23.57
CA PRO A 334 7.70 1.89 24.78
C PRO A 334 6.95 0.73 25.42
N LYS A 335 5.63 0.64 25.25
CA LYS A 335 4.77 -0.42 25.77
C LYS A 335 4.56 -1.54 24.75
N ALA A 336 4.07 -1.21 23.54
CA ALA A 336 3.76 -2.19 22.51
C ALA A 336 4.99 -2.97 22.01
N ARG A 337 6.20 -2.37 22.00
CA ARG A 337 7.44 -3.07 21.62
C ARG A 337 7.77 -4.30 22.47
N THR A 338 7.21 -4.42 23.68
CA THR A 338 7.41 -5.60 24.53
C THR A 338 6.76 -6.84 23.96
N TRP A 339 5.81 -6.67 23.05
CA TRP A 339 5.09 -7.70 22.31
C TRP A 339 5.72 -8.01 20.95
N ALA A 340 6.70 -7.21 20.53
CA ALA A 340 7.43 -7.45 19.29
C ALA A 340 8.39 -8.64 19.44
N ARG A 341 8.77 -9.26 18.31
CA ARG A 341 9.76 -10.33 18.28
C ARG A 341 11.09 -9.83 18.87
N SER A 342 11.57 -10.49 19.92
CA SER A 342 12.85 -10.11 20.54
C SER A 342 14.01 -10.50 19.61
N PRO A 343 14.90 -9.56 19.21
CA PRO A 343 16.09 -9.88 18.44
C PRO A 343 17.07 -10.81 19.18
N ALA A 344 16.98 -10.90 20.51
CA ALA A 344 17.82 -11.80 21.34
C ALA A 344 17.36 -13.27 21.28
N LYS A 345 16.15 -13.54 20.83
CA LYS A 345 15.66 -14.91 20.59
C LYS A 345 15.77 -15.25 19.11
N GLN A 346 16.98 -15.36 18.61
CA GLN A 346 17.29 -16.00 17.32
C GLN A 346 17.16 -17.54 17.37
N ALA A 347 16.31 -18.06 18.22
CA ALA A 347 15.99 -19.47 18.18
C ALA A 347 14.97 -19.69 17.06
N GLU A 348 15.25 -20.65 16.20
CA GLU A 348 14.37 -21.14 15.13
C GLU A 348 12.97 -21.57 15.62
N ASP A 349 12.76 -21.61 16.94
CA ASP A 349 11.51 -21.95 17.62
C ASP A 349 10.73 -20.74 18.17
N ALA A 350 11.20 -19.50 18.01
CA ALA A 350 10.45 -18.32 18.45
C ALA A 350 9.48 -17.91 17.35
N GLY A 351 8.20 -18.20 17.52
CA GLY A 351 7.12 -17.73 16.66
C GLY A 351 7.14 -16.21 16.47
N PRO A 352 6.44 -15.67 15.46
CA PRO A 352 6.31 -14.23 15.24
C PRO A 352 5.77 -13.56 16.50
N GLY A 353 6.28 -12.36 16.80
CA GLY A 353 5.72 -11.53 17.88
C GLY A 353 4.26 -11.16 17.55
N THR A 354 3.51 -10.77 18.57
CA THR A 354 2.14 -10.31 18.35
C THR A 354 2.09 -8.85 17.85
N PHE A 355 3.16 -8.09 17.99
CA PHE A 355 3.34 -6.75 17.40
C PHE A 355 4.43 -6.79 16.31
N ASP A 356 4.03 -6.47 15.09
CA ASP A 356 4.91 -6.50 13.92
C ASP A 356 4.83 -5.18 13.14
N PRO A 357 5.71 -4.20 13.43
CA PRO A 357 5.89 -3.02 12.59
C PRO A 357 6.59 -3.43 11.29
N VAL A 358 5.96 -3.14 10.17
CA VAL A 358 6.41 -3.57 8.83
C VAL A 358 6.65 -2.39 7.89
N THR A 359 7.12 -2.68 6.69
CA THR A 359 7.34 -1.69 5.62
C THR A 359 6.03 -1.24 4.98
N ASN A 360 6.08 -0.18 4.18
CA ASN A 360 5.02 0.22 3.28
C ASN A 360 5.63 0.49 1.87
N PRO A 361 5.30 -0.29 0.85
CA PRO A 361 4.36 -1.43 0.87
C PRO A 361 4.80 -2.59 1.78
N TRP A 362 3.86 -3.49 2.04
CA TRP A 362 4.08 -4.71 2.79
C TRP A 362 3.55 -5.93 2.04
N GLU A 363 4.29 -7.02 2.14
CA GLU A 363 3.91 -8.33 1.64
C GLU A 363 4.04 -9.37 2.76
N GLY A 364 3.05 -10.26 2.85
CA GLY A 364 3.07 -11.32 3.85
C GLY A 364 2.08 -12.42 3.56
N GLU A 365 2.20 -13.52 4.29
CA GLU A 365 1.26 -14.64 4.26
C GLU A 365 0.48 -14.68 5.58
N VAL A 366 -0.85 -14.69 5.47
CA VAL A 366 -1.77 -14.82 6.60
C VAL A 366 -2.74 -15.95 6.30
N GLU A 367 -2.81 -16.97 7.15
CA GLU A 367 -3.62 -18.18 6.94
C GLU A 367 -3.40 -18.83 5.56
N GLY A 368 -2.14 -18.82 5.11
CA GLY A 368 -1.73 -19.35 3.82
C GLY A 368 -2.05 -18.48 2.61
N TRP A 369 -2.74 -17.35 2.78
CA TRP A 369 -3.03 -16.41 1.69
C TRP A 369 -1.96 -15.33 1.58
N ARG A 370 -1.51 -15.07 0.35
CA ARG A 370 -0.57 -13.99 0.06
C ARG A 370 -1.29 -12.64 0.06
N PHE A 371 -0.88 -11.74 0.96
CA PHE A 371 -1.33 -10.37 1.05
C PHE A 371 -0.27 -9.43 0.49
N LEU A 372 -0.70 -8.45 -0.29
CA LEU A 372 0.08 -7.29 -0.68
C LEU A 372 -0.70 -6.04 -0.27
N GLY A 373 -0.07 -5.09 0.41
CA GLY A 373 -0.78 -3.92 0.88
C GLY A 373 0.09 -2.68 0.98
N SER A 374 -0.56 -1.53 0.93
CA SER A 374 0.09 -0.24 1.08
C SER A 374 -0.73 0.75 1.89
N GLY A 375 -0.06 1.78 2.41
CA GLY A 375 -0.72 2.95 3.04
C GLY A 375 -1.50 3.82 2.05
N GLY A 376 -1.55 3.44 0.75
CA GLY A 376 -2.37 4.07 -0.28
C GLY A 376 -1.67 5.14 -1.13
N GLN A 377 -0.44 5.54 -0.81
CA GLN A 377 0.28 6.56 -1.57
C GLN A 377 0.42 6.20 -3.06
N PRO A 378 0.78 4.96 -3.46
CA PRO A 378 0.88 4.60 -4.86
C PRO A 378 -0.43 4.77 -5.63
N VAL A 379 -1.56 4.32 -5.07
CA VAL A 379 -2.88 4.47 -5.69
C VAL A 379 -3.30 5.94 -5.77
N SER A 380 -3.01 6.71 -4.71
CA SER A 380 -3.29 8.14 -4.68
C SER A 380 -2.44 8.93 -5.68
N ASP A 381 -1.24 8.45 -6.00
CA ASP A 381 -0.41 9.09 -7.02
C ASP A 381 -0.87 8.73 -8.44
N VAL A 382 -1.23 7.46 -8.70
CA VAL A 382 -1.87 7.03 -9.97
C VAL A 382 -3.14 7.84 -10.24
N PHE A 383 -3.97 8.10 -9.22
CA PHE A 383 -5.17 8.93 -9.34
C PHE A 383 -4.92 10.33 -9.92
N LYS A 384 -3.75 10.91 -9.65
CA LYS A 384 -3.41 12.24 -10.17
C LYS A 384 -3.20 12.27 -11.69
N TYR A 385 -2.88 11.12 -12.29
CA TYR A 385 -2.62 10.99 -13.72
C TYR A 385 -3.86 10.72 -14.57
N VAL A 386 -4.98 10.33 -13.96
CA VAL A 386 -6.15 9.83 -14.67
C VAL A 386 -7.41 10.66 -14.37
N GLU A 387 -8.36 10.68 -15.30
CA GLU A 387 -9.64 11.37 -15.09
C GLU A 387 -10.57 10.61 -14.15
N SER A 388 -10.50 9.28 -14.19
CA SER A 388 -11.34 8.37 -13.40
C SER A 388 -11.14 8.57 -11.89
N ASP A 389 -12.19 8.31 -11.13
CA ASP A 389 -12.17 8.25 -9.66
C ASP A 389 -12.24 6.81 -9.14
N ASP A 390 -12.33 5.79 -10.02
CA ASP A 390 -12.39 4.38 -9.66
C ASP A 390 -11.03 3.87 -9.15
N ARG A 391 -10.88 3.85 -7.82
CA ARG A 391 -9.66 3.40 -7.15
C ARG A 391 -9.39 1.91 -7.34
N LEU A 392 -10.45 1.11 -7.45
CA LEU A 392 -10.30 -0.33 -7.66
C LEU A 392 -9.79 -0.64 -9.06
N GLU A 393 -10.19 0.13 -10.07
CA GLU A 393 -9.66 -0.01 -11.42
C GLU A 393 -8.18 0.39 -11.50
N MET A 394 -7.78 1.45 -10.76
CA MET A 394 -6.36 1.81 -10.65
C MET A 394 -5.54 0.69 -10.01
N MET A 395 -6.04 0.10 -8.92
CA MET A 395 -5.41 -1.05 -8.26
C MET A 395 -5.31 -2.25 -9.19
N ALA A 396 -6.38 -2.56 -9.96
CA ALA A 396 -6.37 -3.63 -10.95
C ALA A 396 -5.31 -3.39 -12.03
N SER A 397 -5.22 -2.15 -12.54
CA SER A 397 -4.22 -1.76 -13.53
C SER A 397 -2.79 -1.90 -13.02
N MET A 398 -2.53 -1.50 -11.76
CA MET A 398 -1.21 -1.65 -11.13
C MET A 398 -0.78 -3.12 -11.05
N LEU A 399 -1.70 -4.04 -10.71
CA LEU A 399 -1.43 -5.48 -10.71
C LEU A 399 -1.16 -6.01 -12.13
N ARG A 400 -1.93 -5.56 -13.13
CA ARG A 400 -1.75 -5.97 -14.53
C ARG A 400 -0.46 -5.42 -15.15
N TRP A 401 -0.01 -4.23 -14.73
CA TRP A 401 1.31 -3.71 -15.07
C TRP A 401 2.44 -4.38 -14.29
N ARG A 402 2.11 -5.21 -13.32
CA ARG A 402 3.05 -5.85 -12.40
C ARG A 402 3.94 -4.85 -11.66
N CYS A 403 3.40 -3.68 -11.31
CA CYS A 403 4.15 -2.66 -10.60
C CYS A 403 3.31 -2.01 -9.49
N ASN A 404 3.77 -2.15 -8.26
CA ASN A 404 3.09 -1.62 -7.07
C ASN A 404 3.23 -0.10 -6.91
N ALA A 405 4.17 0.52 -7.61
CA ALA A 405 4.35 1.98 -7.64
C ALA A 405 4.85 2.42 -9.04
N PRO A 406 3.98 2.39 -10.06
CA PRO A 406 4.38 2.67 -11.44
C PRO A 406 4.87 4.10 -11.64
N THR A 407 4.29 5.09 -10.97
CA THR A 407 4.64 6.50 -11.07
C THR A 407 5.92 6.90 -10.31
N ALA A 408 6.49 5.98 -9.53
CA ALA A 408 7.82 6.16 -8.97
C ALA A 408 8.89 5.88 -10.04
N PRO A 409 9.94 6.68 -10.14
CA PRO A 409 10.34 7.83 -9.34
C PRO A 409 9.81 9.19 -9.80
N ASP A 410 8.95 9.26 -10.82
CA ASP A 410 8.56 10.51 -11.48
C ASP A 410 7.86 11.50 -10.55
N THR A 411 6.79 11.08 -9.90
CA THR A 411 6.00 11.92 -8.96
C THR A 411 5.90 11.33 -7.56
N LEU A 412 6.17 10.03 -7.42
CA LEU A 412 6.23 9.35 -6.13
C LEU A 412 7.69 9.06 -5.76
N TRP A 413 8.15 9.63 -4.67
CA TRP A 413 9.53 9.45 -4.24
C TRP A 413 9.81 8.01 -3.83
N CYS A 414 10.91 7.45 -4.35
CA CYS A 414 11.32 6.09 -4.01
C CYS A 414 12.84 6.00 -3.77
N TYR A 415 13.26 4.87 -3.19
CA TYR A 415 14.66 4.53 -3.10
C TYR A 415 15.20 4.21 -4.51
N PRO A 416 16.39 4.70 -4.89
CA PRO A 416 16.98 4.45 -6.22
C PRO A 416 17.58 3.04 -6.28
N PHE A 417 16.76 2.04 -6.58
CA PHE A 417 17.19 0.65 -6.76
C PHE A 417 18.12 0.51 -7.96
N GLN A 418 19.09 -0.38 -7.86
CA GLN A 418 20.12 -0.58 -8.88
C GLN A 418 20.09 -1.99 -9.48
N ASP A 419 20.04 -3.01 -8.65
CA ASP A 419 20.18 -4.41 -9.08
C ASP A 419 18.83 -5.10 -9.24
N ASP A 420 17.89 -4.79 -8.38
CA ASP A 420 16.54 -5.34 -8.36
C ASP A 420 15.54 -4.29 -7.87
N ASP A 421 14.33 -4.27 -8.44
CA ASP A 421 13.26 -3.36 -8.03
C ASP A 421 12.14 -4.14 -7.33
N PRO A 422 12.07 -4.11 -5.99
CA PRO A 422 11.05 -4.83 -5.24
C PRO A 422 9.63 -4.29 -5.45
N LEU A 423 9.49 -3.12 -6.12
CA LEU A 423 8.18 -2.58 -6.47
C LEU A 423 7.54 -3.32 -7.67
N LEU A 424 8.30 -4.16 -8.38
CA LEU A 424 7.75 -5.06 -9.38
C LEU A 424 7.08 -6.27 -8.71
N ILE A 425 5.90 -6.63 -9.18
CA ILE A 425 5.10 -7.72 -8.64
C ILE A 425 5.46 -9.01 -9.38
N THR A 426 6.22 -9.87 -8.73
CA THR A 426 6.68 -11.15 -9.28
C THR A 426 5.69 -12.29 -9.06
N ASP A 427 5.01 -12.28 -7.91
CA ASP A 427 3.96 -13.22 -7.54
C ASP A 427 2.63 -12.50 -7.34
N CYS A 428 1.55 -13.06 -7.88
CA CYS A 428 0.21 -12.50 -7.75
C CYS A 428 -0.31 -12.67 -6.33
N PRO A 429 -0.69 -11.60 -5.61
CA PRO A 429 -1.30 -11.72 -4.29
C PRO A 429 -2.71 -12.33 -4.39
N HIS A 430 -3.22 -12.89 -3.30
CA HIS A 430 -4.63 -13.29 -3.19
C HIS A 430 -5.50 -12.14 -2.69
N VAL A 431 -4.93 -11.26 -1.88
CA VAL A 431 -5.57 -10.05 -1.36
C VAL A 431 -4.65 -8.87 -1.60
N TYR A 432 -5.15 -7.85 -2.28
CA TYR A 432 -4.45 -6.59 -2.50
C TYR A 432 -5.23 -5.43 -1.89
N PHE A 433 -4.65 -4.76 -0.89
CA PHE A 433 -5.31 -3.65 -0.21
C PHE A 433 -4.53 -2.35 -0.30
N ALA A 434 -5.26 -1.24 -0.34
CA ALA A 434 -4.71 0.11 -0.29
C ALA A 434 -5.42 0.92 0.80
N GLY A 435 -4.64 1.45 1.74
CA GLY A 435 -5.11 2.33 2.82
C GLY A 435 -5.47 3.73 2.33
N ASN A 436 -6.11 4.49 3.21
CA ASN A 436 -6.36 5.92 3.05
C ASN A 436 -7.11 6.32 1.77
N GLN A 437 -7.97 5.43 1.26
CA GLN A 437 -8.82 5.74 0.13
C GLN A 437 -10.05 6.56 0.56
N PRO A 438 -10.67 7.33 -0.36
CA PRO A 438 -11.81 8.20 -0.01
C PRO A 438 -13.05 7.42 0.46
N ALA A 439 -13.22 6.19 0.00
CA ALA A 439 -14.35 5.33 0.38
C ALA A 439 -13.94 3.85 0.37
N PHE A 440 -14.69 3.05 1.13
CA PHE A 440 -14.58 1.60 1.04
C PHE A 440 -14.99 1.10 -0.34
N GLY A 441 -14.24 0.15 -0.86
CA GLY A 441 -14.57 -0.58 -2.07
C GLY A 441 -13.92 -1.95 -2.09
N THR A 442 -14.58 -2.92 -2.71
CA THR A 442 -14.00 -4.24 -2.94
C THR A 442 -14.42 -4.76 -4.31
N ARG A 443 -13.51 -5.50 -4.96
CA ARG A 443 -13.72 -6.12 -6.27
C ARG A 443 -12.84 -7.36 -6.38
N ILE A 444 -13.36 -8.40 -7.01
CA ILE A 444 -12.55 -9.54 -7.39
C ILE A 444 -12.16 -9.36 -8.85
N ILE A 445 -10.89 -9.56 -9.14
CA ILE A 445 -10.35 -9.59 -10.50
C ILE A 445 -9.81 -10.98 -10.81
N GLU A 446 -9.96 -11.39 -12.06
CA GLU A 446 -9.46 -12.65 -12.57
C GLU A 446 -8.35 -12.40 -13.59
N GLY A 447 -7.38 -13.30 -13.62
CA GLY A 447 -6.29 -13.31 -14.58
C GLY A 447 -6.42 -14.44 -15.61
N PRO A 448 -5.62 -14.38 -16.69
CA PRO A 448 -5.72 -15.31 -17.82
C PRO A 448 -5.40 -16.77 -17.46
N ALA A 449 -4.64 -17.00 -16.38
CA ALA A 449 -4.28 -18.35 -15.93
C ALA A 449 -5.10 -18.79 -14.70
N GLY A 450 -6.26 -18.17 -14.45
CA GLY A 450 -7.14 -18.50 -13.32
C GLY A 450 -6.71 -17.89 -12.00
N GLN A 451 -5.85 -16.87 -12.03
CA GLN A 451 -5.54 -16.07 -10.83
C GLN A 451 -6.81 -15.34 -10.38
N GLU A 452 -7.00 -15.26 -9.07
CA GLU A 452 -8.11 -14.54 -8.46
C GLU A 452 -7.62 -13.66 -7.34
N VAL A 453 -7.83 -12.35 -7.44
CA VAL A 453 -7.38 -11.36 -6.47
C VAL A 453 -8.54 -10.56 -5.92
N VAL A 454 -8.67 -10.51 -4.59
CA VAL A 454 -9.58 -9.62 -3.91
C VAL A 454 -8.92 -8.26 -3.71
N LEU A 455 -9.43 -7.24 -4.38
CA LEU A 455 -9.03 -5.84 -4.21
C LEU A 455 -9.82 -5.21 -3.07
N ILE A 456 -9.15 -4.45 -2.20
CA ILE A 456 -9.77 -3.77 -1.06
C ILE A 456 -9.24 -2.35 -0.95
N ALA A 457 -10.11 -1.36 -1.19
CA ALA A 457 -9.86 0.03 -0.89
C ALA A 457 -10.33 0.33 0.54
N LEU A 458 -9.39 0.69 1.43
CA LEU A 458 -9.67 0.97 2.84
C LEU A 458 -9.88 2.47 3.04
N PRO A 459 -11.02 2.91 3.57
CA PRO A 459 -11.26 4.30 3.90
C PRO A 459 -10.50 4.71 5.15
N ARG A 460 -10.38 6.03 5.38
CA ARG A 460 -9.83 6.53 6.64
C ARG A 460 -10.80 6.26 7.79
N PHE A 461 -10.33 5.51 8.78
CA PHE A 461 -11.13 5.19 9.97
C PHE A 461 -11.58 6.45 10.72
N LYS A 462 -10.72 7.45 10.79
CA LYS A 462 -11.03 8.75 11.43
C LYS A 462 -12.30 9.41 10.88
N GLU A 463 -12.54 9.25 9.58
CA GLU A 463 -13.67 9.86 8.87
C GLU A 463 -14.91 8.97 8.85
N THR A 464 -14.71 7.66 8.74
CA THR A 464 -15.80 6.71 8.46
C THR A 464 -16.14 5.77 9.61
N GLY A 465 -15.24 5.58 10.58
CA GLY A 465 -15.41 4.57 11.62
C GLY A 465 -15.40 3.12 11.12
N GLN A 466 -15.05 2.88 9.84
CA GLN A 466 -15.15 1.57 9.21
C GLN A 466 -13.94 0.69 9.49
N VAL A 467 -14.21 -0.56 9.87
CA VAL A 467 -13.24 -1.65 9.98
C VAL A 467 -13.64 -2.71 8.97
N VAL A 468 -12.71 -3.10 8.11
CA VAL A 468 -12.94 -4.10 7.07
C VAL A 468 -12.47 -5.46 7.58
N LEU A 469 -13.30 -6.47 7.48
CA LEU A 469 -13.01 -7.84 7.87
C LEU A 469 -12.91 -8.73 6.64
N VAL A 470 -11.84 -9.50 6.54
CA VAL A 470 -11.61 -10.49 5.48
C VAL A 470 -11.70 -11.89 6.10
N ASP A 471 -12.58 -12.71 5.60
CA ASP A 471 -12.70 -14.10 6.02
C ASP A 471 -11.48 -14.91 5.58
N SER A 472 -10.86 -15.64 6.49
CA SER A 472 -9.63 -16.39 6.23
C SER A 472 -9.81 -17.64 5.36
N GLU A 473 -11.05 -18.10 5.16
CA GLU A 473 -11.33 -19.27 4.32
C GLU A 473 -11.86 -18.89 2.95
N THR A 474 -12.86 -18.01 2.93
CA THR A 474 -13.57 -17.63 1.70
C THR A 474 -13.00 -16.38 1.02
N ARG A 475 -12.23 -15.56 1.74
CA ARG A 475 -11.79 -14.21 1.37
C ARG A 475 -12.95 -13.24 1.15
N GLU A 476 -14.16 -13.58 1.62
CA GLU A 476 -15.28 -12.65 1.64
C GLU A 476 -14.97 -11.45 2.53
N VAL A 477 -15.45 -10.29 2.09
CA VAL A 477 -15.18 -9.02 2.75
C VAL A 477 -16.45 -8.46 3.36
N GLU A 478 -16.43 -8.16 4.65
CA GLU A 478 -17.50 -7.45 5.35
C GLU A 478 -16.98 -6.18 6.01
N VAL A 479 -17.86 -5.23 6.28
CA VAL A 479 -17.53 -3.97 6.96
C VAL A 479 -18.31 -3.87 8.25
N ILE A 480 -17.64 -3.48 9.32
CA ILE A 480 -18.28 -3.07 10.58
C ILE A 480 -18.02 -1.59 10.81
N GLU A 481 -19.00 -0.88 11.34
CA GLU A 481 -18.91 0.56 11.64
C GLU A 481 -18.86 0.77 13.15
N VAL A 482 -17.90 1.57 13.58
CA VAL A 482 -17.71 1.99 14.97
C VAL A 482 -18.07 3.47 15.04
N GLU A 483 -19.34 3.76 15.36
CA GLU A 483 -19.84 5.13 15.40
C GLU A 483 -20.02 5.64 16.85
N LEU A 484 -19.66 6.92 17.03
CA LEU A 484 -20.06 7.69 18.21
C LEU A 484 -21.49 8.17 17.96
N VAL A 485 -22.47 7.55 18.61
CA VAL A 485 -23.84 8.08 18.59
C VAL A 485 -23.90 9.24 19.59
N GLU A 486 -23.82 10.48 19.08
CA GLU A 486 -24.16 11.64 19.88
C GLU A 486 -25.69 11.62 20.13
N LYS A 487 -26.07 11.55 21.42
CA LYS A 487 -27.46 11.60 21.85
C LYS A 487 -27.95 13.03 21.97
#